data_0fb83fb190a3f9ea794b63fb48e8d01d
#
_entry.id   0fb83fb190a3f9ea794b63fb48e8d01d
#
_cell.length_a   1.000
_cell.length_b   1.000
_cell.length_c   1.000
_cell.angle_alpha   90.00
_cell.angle_beta   90.00
_cell.angle_gamma   90.00
#
_symmetry.space_group_name_H-M   'P 1'
#
loop_
_entity.id
_entity.type
_entity.pdbx_description
1 polymer ?
#
loop_
_entity_poly.entity_id
_entity_poly.type
_entity_poly.pdbx_seq_one_letter_code
_entity_poly.pdbx_strand_id
1 'polypeptide(L)'
;YKGAEKVFYNIDSIVGYDNCVITEGEMDVLALHEAGIKNAISVPNGATLSHNNLDYLDNCIDYFDDKTKIILALDTDDPGLALRAELVRRLGAETCYLVDFEDCKDANEYLIKYGKEKLNQVINKARSYPLENVTTFKDIEGDVKDFVKNGFKPGYQVGLSNFDSIFSTYTSQFITVTGIPS
;
A
#
# COMPACT_ATOMS: atom_id res chain seq x y z
N TYR A 1 8.87 -11.07 -30.61
CA TYR A 1 8.89 -10.63 -31.99
C TYR A 1 9.14 -9.13 -32.05
N LYS A 2 10.00 -8.67 -32.99
CA LYS A 2 10.24 -7.23 -33.20
C LYS A 2 8.93 -6.58 -33.66
N GLY A 3 8.41 -5.59 -32.88
CA GLY A 3 7.15 -4.92 -33.19
C GLY A 3 5.90 -5.55 -32.58
N ALA A 4 6.03 -6.57 -31.72
CA ALA A 4 4.90 -7.07 -30.95
C ALA A 4 4.51 -6.05 -29.87
N GLU A 5 3.23 -5.84 -29.72
CA GLU A 5 2.67 -5.05 -28.61
C GLU A 5 2.89 -5.78 -27.29
N LYS A 6 3.39 -5.07 -26.29
CA LYS A 6 3.56 -5.62 -24.96
C LYS A 6 2.24 -5.50 -24.20
N VAL A 7 1.84 -6.60 -23.58
CA VAL A 7 0.66 -6.69 -22.73
C VAL A 7 0.99 -7.52 -21.49
N PHE A 8 0.19 -7.42 -20.44
CA PHE A 8 0.33 -8.35 -19.31
C PHE A 8 0.09 -9.78 -19.75
N TYR A 9 0.86 -10.70 -19.18
CA TYR A 9 0.55 -12.13 -19.33
C TYR A 9 -0.81 -12.41 -18.69
N ASN A 10 -1.65 -13.19 -19.37
CA ASN A 10 -2.97 -13.61 -18.93
C ASN A 10 -3.97 -12.45 -18.69
N ILE A 11 -3.83 -11.31 -19.38
CA ILE A 11 -4.64 -10.09 -19.17
C ILE A 11 -6.16 -10.35 -19.22
N ASP A 12 -6.62 -11.19 -20.12
CA ASP A 12 -8.05 -11.50 -20.29
C ASP A 12 -8.67 -12.16 -19.06
N SER A 13 -7.86 -12.72 -18.16
CA SER A 13 -8.34 -13.38 -16.96
C SER A 13 -8.98 -12.44 -15.94
N ILE A 14 -8.72 -11.14 -16.02
CA ILE A 14 -9.27 -10.15 -15.09
C ILE A 14 -10.61 -9.57 -15.56
N VAL A 15 -11.04 -9.90 -16.77
CA VAL A 15 -12.33 -9.44 -17.32
C VAL A 15 -13.48 -10.01 -16.49
N GLY A 16 -14.41 -9.15 -16.08
CA GLY A 16 -15.58 -9.53 -15.28
C GLY A 16 -15.31 -9.70 -13.78
N TYR A 17 -14.09 -9.45 -13.32
CA TYR A 17 -13.76 -9.35 -11.89
C TYR A 17 -13.58 -7.88 -11.49
N ASP A 18 -14.06 -7.51 -10.31
CA ASP A 18 -13.83 -6.19 -9.70
C ASP A 18 -12.47 -6.04 -9.02
N ASN A 19 -11.69 -7.11 -9.03
CA ASN A 19 -10.34 -7.17 -8.46
C ASN A 19 -9.39 -7.99 -9.33
N CYS A 20 -8.08 -7.77 -9.15
CA CYS A 20 -7.04 -8.57 -9.80
C CYS A 20 -5.78 -8.67 -8.95
N VAL A 21 -4.91 -9.63 -9.30
CA VAL A 21 -3.58 -9.79 -8.69
C VAL A 21 -2.53 -9.59 -9.77
N ILE A 22 -1.57 -8.70 -9.52
CA ILE A 22 -0.41 -8.44 -10.39
C ILE A 22 0.84 -9.03 -9.76
N THR A 23 1.55 -9.86 -10.50
CA THR A 23 2.83 -10.49 -10.13
C THR A 23 3.97 -10.08 -11.08
N GLU A 24 5.21 -10.45 -10.73
CA GLU A 24 6.35 -10.20 -11.62
C GLU A 24 6.56 -11.28 -12.68
N GLY A 25 6.23 -12.53 -12.35
CA GLY A 25 6.49 -13.68 -13.21
C GLY A 25 5.27 -14.51 -13.56
N GLU A 26 5.31 -15.16 -14.71
CA GLU A 26 4.26 -16.08 -15.16
C GLU A 26 4.13 -17.30 -14.23
N MET A 27 5.23 -17.72 -13.58
CA MET A 27 5.20 -18.83 -12.63
C MET A 27 4.40 -18.49 -11.38
N ASP A 28 4.40 -17.22 -10.94
CA ASP A 28 3.58 -16.77 -9.84
C ASP A 28 2.09 -16.76 -10.21
N VAL A 29 1.76 -16.37 -11.44
CA VAL A 29 0.39 -16.46 -11.96
C VAL A 29 -0.08 -17.92 -11.91
N LEU A 30 0.75 -18.87 -12.33
CA LEU A 30 0.42 -20.31 -12.29
C LEU A 30 0.26 -20.80 -10.84
N ALA A 31 1.12 -20.35 -9.93
CA ALA A 31 1.02 -20.66 -8.50
C ALA A 31 -0.28 -20.13 -7.88
N LEU A 32 -0.66 -18.90 -8.20
CA LEU A 32 -1.93 -18.31 -7.78
C LEU A 32 -3.12 -19.07 -8.38
N HIS A 33 -3.02 -19.46 -9.64
CA HIS A 33 -4.05 -20.24 -10.31
C HIS A 33 -4.26 -21.61 -9.64
N GLU A 34 -3.16 -22.29 -9.23
CA GLU A 34 -3.22 -23.55 -8.46
C GLU A 34 -3.88 -23.32 -7.08
N ALA A 35 -3.69 -22.16 -6.46
CA ALA A 35 -4.36 -21.75 -5.22
C ALA A 35 -5.83 -21.33 -5.40
N GLY A 36 -6.37 -21.40 -6.63
CA GLY A 36 -7.75 -21.04 -6.94
C GLY A 36 -8.00 -19.57 -7.30
N ILE A 37 -6.94 -18.75 -7.41
CA ILE A 37 -7.03 -17.33 -7.77
C ILE A 37 -6.88 -17.23 -9.29
N LYS A 38 -7.99 -17.00 -10.00
CA LYS A 38 -8.05 -17.06 -11.46
C LYS A 38 -7.74 -15.71 -12.15
N ASN A 39 -7.97 -14.62 -11.47
CA ASN A 39 -7.79 -13.24 -11.91
C ASN A 39 -6.39 -12.71 -11.61
N ALA A 40 -5.38 -13.51 -11.90
CA ALA A 40 -3.97 -13.17 -11.73
C ALA A 40 -3.28 -12.94 -13.08
N ILE A 41 -2.46 -11.89 -13.13
CA ILE A 41 -1.69 -11.48 -14.31
C ILE A 41 -0.23 -11.20 -13.92
N SER A 42 0.69 -11.22 -14.87
CA SER A 42 2.07 -10.79 -14.60
C SER A 42 2.56 -9.74 -15.59
N VAL A 43 3.54 -8.95 -15.14
CA VAL A 43 4.22 -8.01 -16.03
C VAL A 43 5.07 -8.78 -17.05
N PRO A 44 5.17 -8.31 -18.30
CA PRO A 44 6.03 -8.93 -19.29
C PRO A 44 7.50 -8.66 -18.95
N ASN A 45 8.34 -9.69 -18.99
CA ASN A 45 9.79 -9.63 -18.74
C ASN A 45 10.24 -9.26 -17.32
N GLY A 46 9.36 -9.37 -16.31
CA GLY A 46 9.68 -9.08 -14.92
C GLY A 46 9.94 -7.61 -14.60
N ALA A 47 10.33 -7.33 -13.35
CA ALA A 47 10.72 -5.99 -12.93
C ALA A 47 12.12 -5.62 -13.43
N THR A 48 12.30 -4.38 -13.86
CA THR A 48 13.59 -3.82 -14.27
C THR A 48 13.84 -2.48 -13.62
N LEU A 49 15.09 -2.13 -13.35
CA LEU A 49 15.46 -0.83 -12.75
C LEU A 49 15.24 0.37 -13.69
N SER A 50 15.02 0.15 -14.98
CA SER A 50 14.71 1.22 -15.94
C SER A 50 13.20 1.49 -15.96
N HIS A 51 12.76 2.40 -15.12
CA HIS A 51 11.35 2.65 -14.75
C HIS A 51 10.50 3.38 -15.81
N ASN A 52 11.03 3.70 -16.98
CA ASN A 52 10.38 4.66 -17.86
C ASN A 52 9.48 4.04 -18.94
N ASN A 53 9.29 2.74 -18.96
CA ASN A 53 8.55 2.13 -20.06
C ASN A 53 7.62 1.01 -19.59
N LEU A 54 6.48 1.40 -18.99
CA LEU A 54 5.34 0.50 -18.74
C LEU A 54 4.36 0.52 -19.92
N ASP A 55 4.88 0.45 -21.17
CA ASP A 55 4.03 0.44 -22.37
C ASP A 55 2.93 -0.62 -22.28
N TYR A 56 3.23 -1.76 -21.67
CA TYR A 56 2.27 -2.83 -21.45
C TYR A 56 1.10 -2.42 -20.55
N LEU A 57 1.32 -1.50 -19.60
CA LEU A 57 0.24 -0.96 -18.77
C LEU A 57 -0.61 0.02 -19.58
N ASP A 58 0.05 0.91 -20.34
CA ASP A 58 -0.65 1.87 -21.20
C ASP A 58 -1.52 1.15 -22.25
N ASN A 59 -1.00 0.04 -22.82
CA ASN A 59 -1.73 -0.80 -23.77
C ASN A 59 -2.91 -1.58 -23.14
N CYS A 60 -2.92 -1.74 -21.82
CA CYS A 60 -3.92 -2.51 -21.10
C CYS A 60 -4.72 -1.67 -20.09
N ILE A 61 -4.61 -0.34 -20.12
CA ILE A 61 -5.17 0.52 -19.06
C ILE A 61 -6.68 0.34 -18.89
N ASP A 62 -7.41 0.18 -19.98
CA ASP A 62 -8.87 0.02 -19.98
C ASP A 62 -9.34 -1.23 -19.21
N TYR A 63 -8.48 -2.24 -19.05
CA TYR A 63 -8.79 -3.44 -18.25
C TYR A 63 -8.86 -3.16 -16.74
N PHE A 64 -8.35 -2.01 -16.31
CA PHE A 64 -8.30 -1.63 -14.90
C PHE A 64 -9.37 -0.62 -14.49
N ASP A 65 -10.14 -0.07 -15.43
CA ASP A 65 -11.13 0.99 -15.18
C ASP A 65 -12.23 0.58 -14.19
N ASP A 66 -12.62 -0.69 -14.18
CA ASP A 66 -13.65 -1.25 -13.31
C ASP A 66 -13.11 -1.90 -12.03
N LYS A 67 -11.79 -1.85 -11.80
CA LYS A 67 -11.16 -2.51 -10.65
C LYS A 67 -11.24 -1.65 -9.39
N THR A 68 -11.83 -2.20 -8.35
CA THR A 68 -11.90 -1.59 -7.02
C THR A 68 -10.78 -2.05 -6.11
N LYS A 69 -10.12 -3.17 -6.47
CA LYS A 69 -9.02 -3.73 -5.69
C LYS A 69 -7.96 -4.37 -6.60
N ILE A 70 -6.75 -3.81 -6.59
CA ILE A 70 -5.59 -4.31 -7.33
C ILE A 70 -4.55 -4.78 -6.34
N ILE A 71 -4.32 -6.09 -6.26
CA ILE A 71 -3.39 -6.69 -5.32
C ILE A 71 -2.02 -6.80 -5.98
N LEU A 72 -1.03 -6.13 -5.42
CA LEU A 72 0.35 -6.14 -5.89
C LEU A 72 1.13 -7.23 -5.13
N ALA A 73 1.31 -8.37 -5.77
CA ALA A 73 2.05 -9.53 -5.29
C ALA A 73 3.42 -9.59 -5.96
N LEU A 74 4.22 -8.53 -5.76
CA LEU A 74 5.52 -8.30 -6.39
C LEU A 74 6.65 -8.68 -5.44
N ASP A 75 7.83 -8.95 -6.00
CA ASP A 75 9.04 -9.23 -5.25
C ASP A 75 9.41 -8.08 -4.29
N THR A 76 10.14 -8.41 -3.24
CA THR A 76 10.57 -7.43 -2.22
C THR A 76 11.97 -6.87 -2.46
N ASP A 77 12.58 -7.18 -3.60
CA ASP A 77 13.87 -6.64 -4.01
C ASP A 77 13.75 -5.21 -4.61
N ASP A 78 14.88 -4.56 -4.87
CA ASP A 78 14.91 -3.17 -5.36
C ASP A 78 14.13 -3.00 -6.68
N PRO A 79 14.25 -3.87 -7.70
CA PRO A 79 13.44 -3.81 -8.91
C PRO A 79 11.94 -3.92 -8.64
N GLY A 80 11.53 -4.87 -7.80
CA GLY A 80 10.13 -5.07 -7.44
C GLY A 80 9.53 -3.91 -6.67
N LEU A 81 10.29 -3.31 -5.74
CA LEU A 81 9.88 -2.10 -5.03
C LEU A 81 9.66 -0.91 -5.97
N ALA A 82 10.54 -0.76 -6.95
CA ALA A 82 10.44 0.31 -7.93
C ALA A 82 9.26 0.10 -8.88
N LEU A 83 9.03 -1.12 -9.35
CA LEU A 83 7.85 -1.49 -10.14
C LEU A 83 6.57 -1.22 -9.36
N ARG A 84 6.54 -1.58 -8.08
CA ARG A 84 5.42 -1.33 -7.17
C ARG A 84 5.07 0.16 -7.11
N ALA A 85 6.07 1.01 -6.87
CA ALA A 85 5.87 2.45 -6.78
C ALA A 85 5.27 3.02 -8.06
N GLU A 86 5.73 2.57 -9.23
CA GLU A 86 5.23 3.05 -10.50
C GLU A 86 3.83 2.53 -10.83
N LEU A 87 3.52 1.26 -10.51
CA LEU A 87 2.16 0.73 -10.66
C LEU A 87 1.17 1.48 -9.76
N VAL A 88 1.53 1.72 -8.49
CA VAL A 88 0.71 2.50 -7.55
C VAL A 88 0.47 3.92 -8.07
N ARG A 89 1.50 4.56 -8.62
CA ARG A 89 1.40 5.92 -9.17
C ARG A 89 0.41 6.00 -10.35
N ARG A 90 0.34 4.96 -11.19
CA ARG A 90 -0.50 4.94 -12.40
C ARG A 90 -1.90 4.39 -12.17
N LEU A 91 -2.03 3.38 -11.30
CA LEU A 91 -3.30 2.70 -11.04
C LEU A 91 -4.11 3.34 -9.89
N GLY A 92 -3.49 4.25 -9.12
CA GLY A 92 -4.09 4.88 -7.94
C GLY A 92 -3.80 4.12 -6.64
N ALA A 93 -3.27 4.82 -5.65
CA ALA A 93 -2.88 4.22 -4.38
C ALA A 93 -4.08 3.71 -3.58
N GLU A 94 -5.25 4.30 -3.76
CA GLU A 94 -6.51 3.95 -3.10
C GLU A 94 -7.06 2.59 -3.54
N THR A 95 -6.74 2.15 -4.77
CA THR A 95 -7.15 0.84 -5.30
C THR A 95 -6.12 -0.24 -5.07
N CYS A 96 -4.87 0.13 -4.74
CA CYS A 96 -3.76 -0.79 -4.59
C CYS A 96 -3.68 -1.42 -3.21
N TYR A 97 -3.36 -2.72 -3.18
CA TYR A 97 -3.17 -3.52 -1.96
C TYR A 97 -1.86 -4.27 -2.04
N LEU A 98 -1.21 -4.45 -0.89
CA LEU A 98 0.08 -5.13 -0.78
C LEU A 98 -0.08 -6.50 -0.12
N VAL A 99 0.61 -7.48 -0.65
CA VAL A 99 0.78 -8.80 -0.04
C VAL A 99 2.10 -8.83 0.74
N ASP A 100 2.07 -9.50 1.87
CA ASP A 100 3.25 -9.81 2.67
C ASP A 100 3.45 -11.34 2.64
N PHE A 101 4.43 -11.79 1.87
CA PHE A 101 4.79 -13.21 1.76
C PHE A 101 5.69 -13.69 2.91
N GLU A 102 5.81 -12.89 3.99
CA GLU A 102 6.59 -13.21 5.18
C GLU A 102 8.06 -13.48 4.83
N ASP A 103 8.48 -14.74 4.92
CA ASP A 103 9.85 -15.20 4.66
C ASP A 103 10.04 -15.82 3.25
N CYS A 104 9.08 -15.63 2.35
CA CYS A 104 9.14 -16.06 0.96
C CYS A 104 9.30 -14.85 0.03
N LYS A 105 10.02 -15.07 -1.07
CA LYS A 105 10.28 -14.01 -2.06
C LYS A 105 9.03 -13.67 -2.88
N ASP A 106 8.30 -14.70 -3.31
CA ASP A 106 7.23 -14.62 -4.29
C ASP A 106 6.10 -15.63 -4.00
N ALA A 107 5.05 -15.59 -4.81
CA ALA A 107 3.89 -16.47 -4.67
C ALA A 107 4.22 -17.95 -4.94
N ASN A 108 5.14 -18.23 -5.84
CA ASN A 108 5.54 -19.58 -6.18
C ASN A 108 6.31 -20.23 -5.02
N GLU A 109 7.27 -19.53 -4.41
CA GLU A 109 7.98 -20.00 -3.24
C GLU A 109 7.02 -20.22 -2.06
N TYR A 110 6.07 -19.29 -1.85
CA TYR A 110 5.07 -19.40 -0.82
C TYR A 110 4.15 -20.62 -1.02
N LEU A 111 3.75 -20.90 -2.27
CA LEU A 111 2.97 -22.10 -2.61
C LEU A 111 3.71 -23.38 -2.26
N ILE A 112 4.99 -23.46 -2.64
CA ILE A 112 5.83 -24.64 -2.39
C ILE A 112 5.99 -24.89 -0.88
N LYS A 113 6.19 -23.84 -0.10
CA LYS A 113 6.47 -23.91 1.32
C LYS A 113 5.24 -24.14 2.18
N TYR A 114 4.16 -23.46 1.88
CA TYR A 114 2.98 -23.39 2.76
C TYR A 114 1.72 -24.00 2.17
N GLY A 115 1.71 -24.30 0.88
CA GLY A 115 0.57 -24.91 0.19
C GLY A 115 -0.49 -23.91 -0.26
N LYS A 116 -1.42 -24.42 -1.07
CA LYS A 116 -2.40 -23.61 -1.78
C LYS A 116 -3.42 -22.89 -0.90
N GLU A 117 -3.87 -23.52 0.18
CA GLU A 117 -4.83 -22.89 1.09
C GLU A 117 -4.23 -21.66 1.78
N LYS A 118 -2.95 -21.72 2.20
CA LYS A 118 -2.27 -20.60 2.83
C LYS A 118 -1.95 -19.50 1.83
N LEU A 119 -1.57 -19.85 0.60
CA LEU A 119 -1.36 -18.87 -0.46
C LEU A 119 -2.67 -18.11 -0.76
N ASN A 120 -3.78 -18.79 -0.88
CA ASN A 120 -5.09 -18.14 -1.04
C ASN A 120 -5.40 -17.18 0.14
N GLN A 121 -5.14 -17.63 1.37
CA GLN A 121 -5.39 -16.82 2.56
C GLN A 121 -4.53 -15.57 2.63
N VAL A 122 -3.23 -15.64 2.29
CA VAL A 122 -2.33 -14.48 2.34
C VAL A 122 -2.71 -13.43 1.30
N ILE A 123 -3.10 -13.85 0.10
CA ILE A 123 -3.61 -12.94 -0.94
C ILE A 123 -4.91 -12.24 -0.47
N ASN A 124 -5.84 -12.98 0.12
CA ASN A 124 -7.09 -12.40 0.64
C ASN A 124 -6.86 -11.44 1.84
N LYS A 125 -5.74 -11.58 2.56
CA LYS A 125 -5.33 -10.69 3.65
C LYS A 125 -4.49 -9.49 3.20
N ALA A 126 -4.35 -9.27 1.89
CA ALA A 126 -3.63 -8.11 1.37
C ALA A 126 -4.13 -6.81 2.01
N ARG A 127 -3.20 -5.94 2.39
CA ARG A 127 -3.47 -4.67 3.09
C ARG A 127 -3.48 -3.52 2.09
N SER A 128 -4.34 -2.52 2.30
CA SER A 128 -4.33 -1.31 1.48
C SER A 128 -2.94 -0.68 1.46
N TYR A 129 -2.56 -0.14 0.30
CA TYR A 129 -1.33 0.64 0.19
C TYR A 129 -1.38 1.83 1.14
N PRO A 130 -0.31 2.11 1.93
CA PRO A 130 -0.31 3.23 2.85
C PRO A 130 -0.37 4.55 2.08
N LEU A 131 -1.44 5.32 2.29
CA LEU A 131 -1.58 6.64 1.71
C LEU A 131 -0.84 7.66 2.57
N GLU A 132 -0.01 8.50 1.95
CA GLU A 132 0.65 9.59 2.67
C GLU A 132 -0.40 10.52 3.30
N ASN A 133 -0.16 10.89 4.54
CA ASN A 133 -1.04 11.77 5.35
C ASN A 133 -2.45 11.21 5.65
N VAL A 134 -2.72 9.93 5.37
CA VAL A 134 -3.94 9.24 5.79
C VAL A 134 -3.61 8.26 6.91
N THR A 135 -4.17 8.52 8.09
CA THR A 135 -3.99 7.69 9.29
C THR A 135 -5.27 6.89 9.52
N THR A 136 -5.16 5.59 9.68
CA THR A 136 -6.32 4.76 10.05
C THR A 136 -6.61 4.88 11.55
N PHE A 137 -7.84 4.58 11.97
CA PHE A 137 -8.17 4.54 13.41
C PHE A 137 -7.23 3.60 14.18
N LYS A 138 -6.82 2.51 13.57
CA LYS A 138 -5.92 1.53 14.20
C LYS A 138 -4.53 2.11 14.50
N ASP A 139 -4.05 3.02 13.66
CA ASP A 139 -2.75 3.69 13.85
C ASP A 139 -2.78 4.68 15.03
N ILE A 140 -3.94 5.29 15.30
CA ILE A 140 -4.13 6.28 16.38
C ILE A 140 -4.86 5.72 17.59
N GLU A 141 -5.30 4.45 17.57
CA GLU A 141 -6.08 3.83 18.66
C GLU A 141 -5.38 3.94 20.02
N GLY A 142 -4.05 3.78 20.04
CA GLY A 142 -3.23 3.92 21.24
C GLY A 142 -3.28 5.33 21.81
N ASP A 143 -3.10 6.33 20.95
CA ASP A 143 -3.13 7.75 21.34
C ASP A 143 -4.53 8.17 21.82
N VAL A 144 -5.58 7.68 21.15
CA VAL A 144 -6.97 7.94 21.55
C VAL A 144 -7.27 7.31 22.92
N LYS A 145 -6.84 6.07 23.17
CA LYS A 145 -6.99 5.42 24.48
C LYS A 145 -6.23 6.16 25.58
N ASP A 146 -5.01 6.60 25.29
CA ASP A 146 -4.20 7.39 26.24
C ASP A 146 -4.89 8.73 26.54
N PHE A 147 -5.37 9.42 25.52
CA PHE A 147 -6.12 10.66 25.67
C PHE A 147 -7.40 10.50 26.51
N VAL A 148 -8.18 9.46 26.26
CA VAL A 148 -9.42 9.19 27.01
C VAL A 148 -9.11 8.90 28.48
N LYS A 149 -7.99 8.21 28.76
CA LYS A 149 -7.60 7.84 30.13
C LYS A 149 -6.95 8.97 30.89
N ASN A 150 -6.09 9.75 30.26
CA ASN A 150 -5.19 10.70 30.90
C ASN A 150 -5.52 12.17 30.60
N GLY A 151 -6.43 12.44 29.65
CA GLY A 151 -6.71 13.78 29.15
C GLY A 151 -5.57 14.38 28.31
N PHE A 152 -5.60 15.67 28.11
CA PHE A 152 -4.52 16.38 27.43
C PHE A 152 -3.22 16.33 28.24
N LYS A 153 -2.10 16.07 27.61
CA LYS A 153 -0.80 16.21 28.27
C LYS A 153 -0.64 17.65 28.74
N PRO A 154 -0.16 17.87 29.98
CA PRO A 154 0.09 19.22 30.43
C PRO A 154 1.08 19.95 29.53
N GLY A 155 0.77 21.18 29.16
CA GLY A 155 1.65 22.03 28.38
C GLY A 155 2.84 22.55 29.21
N TYR A 156 3.70 23.31 28.55
CA TYR A 156 4.82 23.98 29.22
C TYR A 156 4.31 25.10 30.11
N GLN A 157 4.87 25.20 31.33
CA GLN A 157 4.57 26.21 32.29
C GLN A 157 5.51 27.40 32.15
N VAL A 158 4.99 28.61 32.43
CA VAL A 158 5.76 29.87 32.36
C VAL A 158 6.54 30.12 33.65
N GLY A 159 6.19 29.44 34.74
CA GLY A 159 6.80 29.56 36.05
C GLY A 159 6.10 30.54 37.01
N LEU A 160 4.92 31.00 36.61
CA LEU A 160 4.07 31.86 37.45
C LEU A 160 2.86 31.06 37.93
N SER A 161 2.84 30.62 39.18
CA SER A 161 1.88 29.64 39.72
C SER A 161 0.41 30.01 39.46
N ASN A 162 0.04 31.28 39.66
CA ASN A 162 -1.33 31.73 39.40
C ASN A 162 -1.69 31.70 37.89
N PHE A 163 -0.72 31.95 37.02
CA PHE A 163 -0.90 31.93 35.58
C PHE A 163 -0.92 30.49 35.07
N ASP A 164 0.01 29.68 35.52
CA ASP A 164 0.15 28.29 35.14
C ASP A 164 -1.04 27.40 35.55
N SER A 165 -1.85 27.86 36.52
CA SER A 165 -3.08 27.18 36.93
C SER A 165 -4.21 27.29 35.90
N ILE A 166 -4.17 28.31 35.03
CA ILE A 166 -5.24 28.63 34.08
C ILE A 166 -4.75 28.59 32.64
N PHE A 167 -3.42 28.58 32.41
CA PHE A 167 -2.83 28.67 31.09
C PHE A 167 -1.57 27.77 30.96
N SER A 168 -1.45 27.08 29.86
CA SER A 168 -0.25 26.37 29.49
C SER A 168 0.01 26.51 28.00
N THR A 169 1.28 26.42 27.61
CA THR A 169 1.72 26.57 26.21
C THR A 169 2.10 25.22 25.60
N TYR A 170 1.93 25.07 24.30
CA TYR A 170 2.33 23.86 23.57
C TYR A 170 3.29 24.23 22.44
N THR A 171 4.07 23.30 21.98
CA THR A 171 4.91 23.46 20.79
C THR A 171 4.03 23.82 19.58
N SER A 172 4.60 24.57 18.64
CA SER A 172 3.92 25.02 17.41
C SER A 172 2.77 26.00 17.61
N GLN A 173 2.62 26.59 18.80
CA GLN A 173 1.69 27.69 19.04
C GLN A 173 2.40 29.05 18.89
N PHE A 174 1.73 30.00 18.25
CA PHE A 174 2.12 31.40 18.25
C PHE A 174 1.28 32.15 19.28
N ILE A 175 1.95 32.77 20.26
CA ILE A 175 1.28 33.44 21.37
C ILE A 175 1.65 34.93 21.35
N THR A 176 0.64 35.80 21.30
CA THR A 176 0.82 37.25 21.40
C THR A 176 0.35 37.69 22.79
N VAL A 177 1.22 38.35 23.52
CA VAL A 177 0.91 38.98 24.81
C VAL A 177 0.84 40.48 24.63
N THR A 178 -0.28 41.08 25.01
CA THR A 178 -0.47 42.54 25.01
C THR A 178 -0.76 43.06 26.41
N GLY A 179 -0.29 44.24 26.69
CA GLY A 179 -0.53 44.91 27.97
C GLY A 179 -0.82 46.38 27.78
N ILE A 180 -1.53 47.00 28.74
CA ILE A 180 -1.72 48.46 28.77
C ILE A 180 -0.51 49.01 29.52
N PRO A 181 0.22 49.98 28.92
CA PRO A 181 1.32 50.65 29.62
C PRO A 181 0.75 51.43 30.83
N SER A 182 1.34 51.23 31.99
CA SER A 182 1.02 51.93 33.22
C SER A 182 1.73 53.28 33.27
#